data_820722f12d00f8e0db6f8830d14b1e6a
#
_entry.id   820722f12d00f8e0db6f8830d14b1e6a
#
_cell.length_a   1.000
_cell.length_b   1.000
_cell.length_c   1.000
_cell.angle_alpha   90.00
_cell.angle_beta   90.00
_cell.angle_gamma   90.00
#
_symmetry.space_group_name_H-M   'P 1'
#
loop_
_entity.id
_entity.type
_entity.pdbx_description
1 polymer ?
#
loop_
_entity_poly.entity_id
_entity_poly.type
_entity_poly.pdbx_seq_one_letter_code
_entity_poly.pdbx_strand_id
1 'polypeptide(L)'
;MRVFIFDWDDTLLPSTWMLRLQKHYGSAVNALIQPFLDSLQDSVCALFDSVHKHGYTSFVITNSQSGWVELSASRHMPRVLVKLNELKIPIISAQTLYATTNPDKFDPTNASRWKHEAFWNAIKDFEPIKKDDISNGSLYNNCYYTPLADSIFQLDLYEPLPKRSDAIELIVMGDCIFDINAAQSVNIYDWIMLKTIKLVESPDIQTLTQELTYLHNKFDNIATLDGEYSLSMRQILTNLGGLVVHEEVDDSISISSLPINFIPINLDSLQLLGDDYMVPVTIPSAPELAEVIS
;
A
#
# COMPACT_ATOMS: atom_id res chain seq x y z
N MET A 1 -19.51 1.56 -7.47
CA MET A 1 -18.61 0.41 -7.22
C MET A 1 -17.37 0.90 -6.50
N ARG A 2 -16.67 0.03 -5.73
CA ARG A 2 -15.52 0.41 -4.90
C ARG A 2 -14.34 -0.52 -5.16
N VAL A 3 -13.16 0.03 -5.41
CA VAL A 3 -11.93 -0.71 -5.68
C VAL A 3 -10.83 -0.22 -4.75
N PHE A 4 -10.04 -1.16 -4.19
CA PHE A 4 -8.89 -0.85 -3.35
C PHE A 4 -7.64 -1.55 -3.90
N ILE A 5 -6.59 -0.78 -4.18
CA ILE A 5 -5.30 -1.29 -4.62
C ILE A 5 -4.27 -1.08 -3.50
N PHE A 6 -3.66 -2.17 -3.07
CA PHE A 6 -2.53 -2.19 -2.14
C PHE A 6 -1.23 -2.40 -2.92
N ASP A 7 -0.19 -1.65 -2.61
CA ASP A 7 1.16 -2.08 -2.88
C ASP A 7 1.61 -3.11 -1.83
N TRP A 8 2.74 -3.80 -2.05
CA TRP A 8 3.25 -4.84 -1.15
C TRP A 8 4.48 -4.40 -0.40
N ASP A 9 5.58 -4.16 -1.12
CA ASP A 9 6.88 -3.84 -0.53
C ASP A 9 6.84 -2.48 0.16
N ASP A 10 7.31 -2.41 1.40
CA ASP A 10 7.30 -1.21 2.25
C ASP A 10 5.89 -0.59 2.50
N THR A 11 4.86 -1.30 2.05
CA THR A 11 3.44 -0.92 2.21
C THR A 11 2.67 -1.90 3.10
N LEU A 12 2.82 -3.20 2.91
CA LEU A 12 2.25 -4.26 3.74
C LEU A 12 3.34 -5.08 4.44
N LEU A 13 4.53 -5.17 3.85
CA LEU A 13 5.71 -5.82 4.38
C LEU A 13 6.88 -4.82 4.35
N PRO A 14 7.59 -4.52 5.48
CA PRO A 14 8.72 -3.58 5.50
C PRO A 14 9.98 -4.23 4.91
N SER A 15 9.92 -4.56 3.62
CA SER A 15 10.92 -5.39 2.93
C SER A 15 12.30 -4.73 2.88
N THR A 16 12.38 -3.42 2.65
CA THR A 16 13.63 -2.67 2.65
C THR A 16 14.28 -2.65 4.03
N TRP A 17 13.52 -2.41 5.09
CA TRP A 17 14.04 -2.45 6.46
C TRP A 17 14.53 -3.86 6.83
N MET A 18 13.77 -4.91 6.51
CA MET A 18 14.15 -6.30 6.76
C MET A 18 15.43 -6.68 6.02
N LEU A 19 15.57 -6.24 4.76
CA LEU A 19 16.77 -6.50 3.95
C LEU A 19 18.01 -5.82 4.56
N ARG A 20 17.88 -4.59 5.06
CA ARG A 20 18.97 -3.87 5.76
C ARG A 20 19.41 -4.63 7.01
N LEU A 21 18.45 -5.09 7.84
CA LEU A 21 18.76 -5.89 9.02
C LEU A 21 19.47 -7.20 8.68
N GLN A 22 18.99 -7.94 7.67
CA GLN A 22 19.64 -9.17 7.24
C GLN A 22 21.05 -8.95 6.72
N LYS A 23 21.30 -7.85 6.01
CA LYS A 23 22.64 -7.48 5.54
C LYS A 23 23.62 -7.24 6.69
N HIS A 24 23.17 -6.64 7.80
CA HIS A 24 24.03 -6.31 8.93
C HIS A 24 24.19 -7.46 9.94
N TYR A 25 23.12 -8.23 10.22
CA TYR A 25 23.07 -9.20 11.31
C TYR A 25 22.88 -10.65 10.82
N GLY A 26 22.82 -10.86 9.51
CA GLY A 26 22.56 -12.16 8.92
C GLY A 26 21.13 -12.66 9.14
N SER A 27 20.87 -13.91 8.77
CA SER A 27 19.51 -14.49 8.80
C SER A 27 18.98 -14.75 10.21
N ALA A 28 19.85 -14.77 11.23
CA ALA A 28 19.45 -14.96 12.63
C ALA A 28 18.48 -13.87 13.12
N VAL A 29 18.56 -12.65 12.56
CA VAL A 29 17.67 -11.54 12.89
C VAL A 29 16.19 -11.85 12.63
N ASN A 30 15.89 -12.75 11.71
CA ASN A 30 14.49 -13.10 11.38
C ASN A 30 13.73 -13.64 12.61
N ALA A 31 14.38 -14.44 13.44
CA ALA A 31 13.75 -14.96 14.67
C ALA A 31 13.47 -13.83 15.68
N LEU A 32 14.34 -12.81 15.75
CA LEU A 32 14.20 -11.68 16.66
C LEU A 32 13.08 -10.73 16.26
N ILE A 33 12.86 -10.55 14.94
CA ILE A 33 11.81 -9.67 14.45
C ILE A 33 10.44 -10.36 14.32
N GLN A 34 10.37 -11.68 14.49
CA GLN A 34 9.12 -12.44 14.30
C GLN A 34 7.96 -11.92 15.18
N PRO A 35 8.13 -11.60 16.46
CA PRO A 35 7.02 -11.05 17.28
C PRO A 35 6.46 -9.74 16.72
N PHE A 36 7.30 -8.90 16.12
CA PHE A 36 6.87 -7.64 15.48
C PHE A 36 6.14 -7.92 14.17
N LEU A 37 6.63 -8.92 13.38
CA LEU A 37 5.93 -9.39 12.19
C LEU A 37 4.55 -9.98 12.54
N ASP A 38 4.43 -10.65 13.69
CA ASP A 38 3.14 -11.18 14.15
C ASP A 38 2.15 -10.07 14.46
N SER A 39 2.60 -8.96 15.08
CA SER A 39 1.78 -7.77 15.32
C SER A 39 1.40 -7.07 14.01
N LEU A 40 2.36 -6.94 13.07
CA LEU A 40 2.10 -6.38 11.74
C LEU A 40 1.06 -7.20 10.98
N GLN A 41 1.16 -8.54 11.02
CA GLN A 41 0.17 -9.43 10.40
C GLN A 41 -1.25 -9.16 10.91
N ASP A 42 -1.41 -8.92 12.21
CA ASP A 42 -2.72 -8.61 12.80
C ASP A 42 -3.28 -7.30 12.22
N SER A 43 -2.44 -6.27 12.11
CA SER A 43 -2.84 -4.98 11.54
C SER A 43 -3.20 -5.09 10.06
N VAL A 44 -2.42 -5.83 9.27
CA VAL A 44 -2.70 -6.08 7.84
C VAL A 44 -4.00 -6.84 7.67
N CYS A 45 -4.20 -7.93 8.41
CA CYS A 45 -5.43 -8.74 8.34
C CYS A 45 -6.66 -7.91 8.74
N ALA A 46 -6.56 -7.10 9.81
CA ALA A 46 -7.63 -6.23 10.27
C ALA A 46 -7.99 -5.17 9.22
N LEU A 47 -6.99 -4.59 8.55
CA LEU A 47 -7.23 -3.64 7.46
C LEU A 47 -7.92 -4.31 6.27
N PHE A 48 -7.49 -5.50 5.85
CA PHE A 48 -8.17 -6.26 4.78
C PHE A 48 -9.64 -6.56 5.13
N ASP A 49 -9.92 -6.96 6.38
CA ASP A 49 -11.29 -7.21 6.83
C ASP A 49 -12.13 -5.92 6.80
N SER A 50 -11.55 -4.77 7.18
CA SER A 50 -12.23 -3.48 7.11
C SER A 50 -12.56 -3.08 5.67
N VAL A 51 -11.60 -3.20 4.77
CA VAL A 51 -11.78 -2.91 3.34
C VAL A 51 -12.85 -3.81 2.74
N HIS A 52 -12.79 -5.12 3.01
CA HIS A 52 -13.76 -6.09 2.55
C HIS A 52 -15.18 -5.83 3.10
N LYS A 53 -15.29 -5.52 4.40
CA LYS A 53 -16.57 -5.18 5.05
C LYS A 53 -17.28 -4.00 4.38
N HIS A 54 -16.52 -3.04 3.86
CA HIS A 54 -17.06 -1.88 3.13
C HIS A 54 -17.35 -2.15 1.64
N GLY A 55 -17.20 -3.39 1.19
CA GLY A 55 -17.57 -3.81 -0.17
C GLY A 55 -16.58 -3.40 -1.25
N TYR A 56 -15.30 -3.19 -0.88
CA TYR A 56 -14.27 -2.97 -1.88
C TYR A 56 -13.83 -4.27 -2.53
N THR A 57 -13.68 -4.26 -3.85
CA THR A 57 -12.90 -5.25 -4.59
C THR A 57 -11.43 -4.88 -4.45
N SER A 58 -10.63 -5.78 -3.88
CA SER A 58 -9.24 -5.48 -3.54
C SER A 58 -8.26 -6.17 -4.47
N PHE A 59 -7.10 -5.53 -4.69
CA PHE A 59 -5.96 -6.07 -5.44
C PHE A 59 -4.66 -5.77 -4.66
N VAL A 60 -3.69 -6.68 -4.74
CA VAL A 60 -2.29 -6.40 -4.39
C VAL A 60 -1.52 -6.25 -5.69
N ILE A 61 -0.89 -5.09 -5.91
CA ILE A 61 -0.11 -4.79 -7.12
C ILE A 61 1.29 -4.35 -6.73
N THR A 62 2.28 -5.20 -7.04
CA THR A 62 3.70 -4.95 -6.73
C THR A 62 4.54 -4.78 -7.99
N ASN A 63 5.64 -4.03 -7.91
CA ASN A 63 6.68 -3.98 -8.94
C ASN A 63 7.64 -5.18 -8.90
N SER A 64 7.58 -6.01 -7.88
CA SER A 64 8.36 -7.23 -7.76
C SER A 64 7.89 -8.32 -8.74
N GLN A 65 8.73 -9.30 -9.00
CA GLN A 65 8.41 -10.42 -9.91
C GLN A 65 7.25 -11.26 -9.39
N SER A 66 6.56 -11.94 -10.31
CA SER A 66 5.49 -12.89 -9.97
C SER A 66 5.98 -13.95 -9.00
N GLY A 67 5.16 -14.27 -7.99
CA GLY A 67 5.49 -15.22 -6.92
C GLY A 67 6.21 -14.59 -5.72
N TRP A 68 6.66 -13.32 -5.82
CA TRP A 68 7.35 -12.65 -4.71
C TRP A 68 6.44 -12.42 -3.49
N VAL A 69 5.22 -11.94 -3.71
CA VAL A 69 4.25 -11.69 -2.63
C VAL A 69 3.94 -12.98 -1.89
N GLU A 70 3.65 -14.05 -2.62
CA GLU A 70 3.34 -15.37 -2.03
C GLU A 70 4.54 -15.94 -1.27
N LEU A 71 5.75 -15.82 -1.82
CA LEU A 71 6.97 -16.30 -1.19
C LEU A 71 7.28 -15.52 0.09
N SER A 72 7.27 -14.18 0.02
CA SER A 72 7.58 -13.32 1.16
C SER A 72 6.52 -13.41 2.24
N ALA A 73 5.22 -13.46 1.87
CA ALA A 73 4.13 -13.67 2.80
C ALA A 73 4.21 -15.04 3.48
N SER A 74 4.45 -16.13 2.73
CA SER A 74 4.57 -17.47 3.32
C SER A 74 5.71 -17.57 4.33
N ARG A 75 6.80 -16.81 4.11
CA ARG A 75 8.00 -16.82 4.94
C ARG A 75 7.88 -15.94 6.19
N HIS A 76 7.29 -14.76 6.04
CA HIS A 76 7.32 -13.71 7.05
C HIS A 76 5.95 -13.39 7.65
N MET A 77 4.89 -13.56 6.87
CA MET A 77 3.51 -13.20 7.26
C MET A 77 2.49 -14.26 6.81
N PRO A 78 2.60 -15.54 7.27
CA PRO A 78 1.76 -16.63 6.76
C PRO A 78 0.26 -16.41 6.97
N ARG A 79 -0.16 -15.70 8.04
CA ARG A 79 -1.57 -15.37 8.26
C ARG A 79 -2.13 -14.41 7.21
N VAL A 80 -1.29 -13.49 6.72
CA VAL A 80 -1.66 -12.58 5.64
C VAL A 80 -1.87 -13.35 4.33
N LEU A 81 -1.01 -14.33 4.03
CA LEU A 81 -1.20 -15.18 2.85
C LEU A 81 -2.52 -15.97 2.91
N VAL A 82 -2.86 -16.52 4.08
CA VAL A 82 -4.16 -17.18 4.31
C VAL A 82 -5.29 -16.20 4.07
N LYS A 83 -5.22 -14.98 4.63
CA LYS A 83 -6.25 -13.95 4.46
C LYS A 83 -6.43 -13.50 3.00
N LEU A 84 -5.34 -13.31 2.25
CA LEU A 84 -5.38 -13.01 0.81
C LEU A 84 -6.17 -14.07 0.03
N ASN A 85 -5.92 -15.35 0.34
CA ASN A 85 -6.63 -16.46 -0.28
C ASN A 85 -8.11 -16.54 0.12
N GLU A 86 -8.43 -16.36 1.41
CA GLU A 86 -9.80 -16.35 1.94
C GLU A 86 -10.65 -15.26 1.27
N LEU A 87 -10.12 -14.05 1.17
CA LEU A 87 -10.79 -12.90 0.57
C LEU A 87 -10.67 -12.90 -0.97
N LYS A 88 -9.93 -13.85 -1.55
CA LYS A 88 -9.69 -13.96 -2.99
C LYS A 88 -9.12 -12.68 -3.59
N ILE A 89 -8.18 -12.05 -2.89
CA ILE A 89 -7.50 -10.84 -3.34
C ILE A 89 -6.46 -11.22 -4.41
N PRO A 90 -6.64 -10.80 -5.68
CA PRO A 90 -5.68 -11.08 -6.72
C PRO A 90 -4.34 -10.37 -6.47
N ILE A 91 -3.25 -11.08 -6.78
CA ILE A 91 -1.88 -10.55 -6.73
C ILE A 91 -1.40 -10.34 -8.16
N ILE A 92 -0.99 -9.13 -8.48
CA ILE A 92 -0.51 -8.73 -9.81
C ILE A 92 0.92 -8.23 -9.70
N SER A 93 1.84 -8.91 -10.38
CA SER A 93 3.19 -8.38 -10.62
C SER A 93 3.14 -7.42 -11.81
N ALA A 94 3.30 -6.13 -11.55
CA ALA A 94 3.30 -5.10 -12.58
C ALA A 94 4.46 -5.31 -13.57
N GLN A 95 5.66 -5.67 -13.08
CA GLN A 95 6.82 -6.00 -13.90
C GLN A 95 6.54 -7.17 -14.85
N THR A 96 6.05 -8.28 -14.31
CA THR A 96 5.79 -9.50 -15.11
C THR A 96 4.68 -9.27 -16.12
N LEU A 97 3.60 -8.58 -15.71
CA LEU A 97 2.51 -8.21 -16.61
C LEU A 97 3.03 -7.38 -17.78
N TYR A 98 3.75 -6.29 -17.47
CA TYR A 98 4.27 -5.39 -18.50
C TYR A 98 5.26 -6.09 -19.45
N ALA A 99 6.17 -6.91 -18.93
CA ALA A 99 7.11 -7.67 -19.73
C ALA A 99 6.42 -8.65 -20.69
N THR A 100 5.28 -9.22 -20.26
CA THR A 100 4.50 -10.17 -21.07
C THR A 100 3.67 -9.47 -22.14
N THR A 101 3.04 -8.34 -21.79
CA THR A 101 2.18 -7.60 -22.71
C THR A 101 2.94 -6.71 -23.68
N ASN A 102 4.15 -6.27 -23.32
CA ASN A 102 4.98 -5.34 -24.08
C ASN A 102 6.45 -5.81 -24.19
N PRO A 103 6.74 -7.01 -24.73
CA PRO A 103 8.09 -7.57 -24.70
C PRO A 103 9.13 -6.70 -25.40
N ASP A 104 8.75 -6.04 -26.50
CA ASP A 104 9.65 -5.17 -27.28
C ASP A 104 9.89 -3.78 -26.64
N LYS A 105 9.11 -3.42 -25.62
CA LYS A 105 9.15 -2.13 -24.93
C LYS A 105 9.55 -2.26 -23.46
N PHE A 106 9.94 -3.47 -23.04
CA PHE A 106 10.30 -3.69 -21.65
C PHE A 106 11.59 -2.95 -21.31
N ASP A 107 11.48 -2.02 -20.37
CA ASP A 107 12.59 -1.28 -19.80
C ASP A 107 12.66 -1.54 -18.30
N PRO A 108 13.72 -2.22 -17.80
CA PRO A 108 13.85 -2.57 -16.39
C PRO A 108 13.96 -1.34 -15.46
N THR A 109 14.20 -0.14 -16.00
CA THR A 109 14.31 1.09 -15.21
C THR A 109 12.99 1.84 -15.08
N ASN A 110 11.93 1.44 -15.79
CA ASN A 110 10.67 2.20 -15.86
C ASN A 110 9.54 1.57 -15.02
N ALA A 111 9.77 1.48 -13.71
CA ALA A 111 8.82 0.90 -12.76
C ALA A 111 7.45 1.61 -12.71
N SER A 112 7.41 2.92 -12.96
CA SER A 112 6.15 3.69 -13.02
C SER A 112 5.24 3.21 -14.14
N ARG A 113 5.82 2.89 -15.30
CA ARG A 113 5.06 2.44 -16.48
C ARG A 113 4.43 1.06 -16.25
N TRP A 114 5.15 0.18 -15.55
CA TRP A 114 4.63 -1.15 -15.22
C TRP A 114 3.41 -1.03 -14.30
N LYS A 115 3.50 -0.18 -13.25
CA LYS A 115 2.40 0.02 -12.30
C LYS A 115 1.19 0.68 -12.95
N HIS A 116 1.40 1.65 -13.84
CA HIS A 116 0.30 2.26 -14.61
C HIS A 116 -0.51 1.20 -15.38
N GLU A 117 0.16 0.33 -16.14
CA GLU A 117 -0.52 -0.71 -16.91
C GLU A 117 -1.21 -1.74 -16.02
N ALA A 118 -0.58 -2.10 -14.90
CA ALA A 118 -1.19 -3.02 -13.94
C ALA A 118 -2.44 -2.43 -13.30
N PHE A 119 -2.44 -1.14 -12.94
CA PHE A 119 -3.61 -0.45 -12.41
C PHE A 119 -4.73 -0.39 -13.44
N TRP A 120 -4.42 -0.01 -14.67
CA TRP A 120 -5.39 -0.02 -15.75
C TRP A 120 -6.01 -1.41 -15.95
N ASN A 121 -5.20 -2.46 -16.02
CA ASN A 121 -5.69 -3.83 -16.16
C ASN A 121 -6.57 -4.28 -14.98
N ALA A 122 -6.31 -3.81 -13.77
CA ALA A 122 -7.12 -4.13 -12.60
C ALA A 122 -8.50 -3.46 -12.62
N ILE A 123 -8.64 -2.28 -13.26
CA ILE A 123 -9.85 -1.47 -13.15
C ILE A 123 -10.66 -1.34 -14.44
N LYS A 124 -10.09 -1.59 -15.62
CA LYS A 124 -10.74 -1.36 -16.93
C LYS A 124 -12.09 -2.05 -17.09
N ASP A 125 -12.25 -3.24 -16.50
CA ASP A 125 -13.49 -4.03 -16.60
C ASP A 125 -14.60 -3.49 -15.68
N PHE A 126 -14.30 -2.48 -14.87
CA PHE A 126 -15.26 -1.80 -14.00
C PHE A 126 -15.81 -0.51 -14.60
N GLU A 127 -15.40 -0.14 -15.80
CA GLU A 127 -15.95 1.03 -16.48
C GLU A 127 -17.48 0.93 -16.60
N PRO A 128 -18.25 1.91 -16.07
CA PRO A 128 -19.69 1.87 -16.16
C PRO A 128 -20.16 1.99 -17.61
N ILE A 129 -21.08 1.12 -18.03
CA ILE A 129 -21.64 1.15 -19.39
C ILE A 129 -22.37 2.47 -19.62
N LYS A 130 -21.97 3.22 -20.66
CA LYS A 130 -22.67 4.44 -21.06
C LYS A 130 -24.08 4.11 -21.54
N LYS A 131 -25.09 4.79 -20.99
CA LYS A 131 -26.50 4.54 -21.37
C LYS A 131 -26.76 4.75 -22.88
N ASP A 132 -25.96 5.59 -23.52
CA ASP A 132 -26.06 5.89 -24.96
C ASP A 132 -25.53 4.74 -25.83
N ASP A 133 -24.63 3.89 -25.32
CA ASP A 133 -24.09 2.74 -26.03
C ASP A 133 -25.13 1.59 -26.15
N ILE A 134 -26.10 1.54 -25.22
CA ILE A 134 -27.18 0.55 -25.24
C ILE A 134 -28.16 0.81 -26.40
N SER A 135 -28.37 2.07 -26.79
CA SER A 135 -29.33 2.47 -27.80
C SER A 135 -28.83 2.22 -29.25
N ASN A 136 -27.53 2.10 -29.46
CA ASN A 136 -26.94 2.04 -30.79
C ASN A 136 -26.43 0.66 -31.22
N GLY A 137 -26.60 -0.38 -30.42
CA GLY A 137 -26.18 -1.75 -30.78
C GLY A 137 -24.67 -1.93 -30.99
N SER A 138 -23.86 -0.94 -30.65
CA SER A 138 -22.40 -0.92 -30.79
C SER A 138 -21.74 -1.41 -29.50
N LEU A 139 -21.89 -2.68 -29.19
CA LEU A 139 -21.37 -3.28 -27.96
C LEU A 139 -19.86 -3.56 -27.98
N TYR A 140 -19.18 -3.36 -29.08
CA TYR A 140 -17.73 -3.59 -29.19
C TYR A 140 -17.14 -2.70 -30.26
N ASN A 141 -16.67 -1.50 -29.92
CA ASN A 141 -15.50 -0.88 -30.54
C ASN A 141 -15.30 0.51 -29.98
N ASN A 142 -14.22 0.70 -29.29
CA ASN A 142 -13.39 1.89 -29.14
C ASN A 142 -12.89 2.13 -27.71
N CYS A 143 -12.38 1.11 -27.04
CA CYS A 143 -11.26 1.37 -26.14
C CYS A 143 -9.99 1.36 -26.99
N TYR A 144 -9.78 2.37 -27.83
CA TYR A 144 -8.46 2.61 -28.36
C TYR A 144 -7.57 3.05 -27.20
N TYR A 145 -6.79 2.11 -26.71
CA TYR A 145 -5.56 2.39 -25.99
C TYR A 145 -4.66 3.19 -26.93
N THR A 146 -4.85 4.49 -26.99
CA THR A 146 -3.81 5.35 -27.50
C THR A 146 -2.73 5.39 -26.44
N PRO A 147 -1.49 5.05 -26.77
CA PRO A 147 -0.38 5.20 -25.85
C PRO A 147 -0.09 6.69 -25.66
N LEU A 148 -0.90 7.35 -24.85
CA LEU A 148 -0.62 8.70 -24.34
C LEU A 148 0.54 8.69 -23.33
N ALA A 149 1.14 7.50 -23.10
CA ALA A 149 2.15 7.30 -22.09
C ALA A 149 3.43 8.12 -22.26
N ASP A 150 3.73 8.61 -23.47
CA ASP A 150 4.97 9.38 -23.68
C ASP A 150 4.79 10.89 -23.43
N SER A 151 3.54 11.39 -23.30
CA SER A 151 3.24 12.81 -23.07
C SER A 151 2.67 13.11 -21.66
N ILE A 152 2.31 12.10 -20.88
CA ILE A 152 1.68 12.29 -19.56
C ILE A 152 2.67 12.76 -18.48
N PHE A 153 3.98 12.69 -18.72
CA PHE A 153 4.99 13.27 -17.81
C PHE A 153 5.03 14.82 -17.79
N GLN A 154 4.13 15.49 -18.54
CA GLN A 154 3.90 16.94 -18.45
C GLN A 154 2.52 17.22 -17.83
N LEU A 155 2.26 16.64 -16.65
CA LEU A 155 0.95 16.67 -15.95
C LEU A 155 0.53 18.03 -15.37
N ASP A 156 1.29 19.12 -15.60
CA ASP A 156 0.98 20.43 -15.03
C ASP A 156 -0.19 21.18 -15.68
N LEU A 157 -0.89 20.61 -16.68
CA LEU A 157 -1.87 21.34 -17.48
C LEU A 157 -3.24 20.65 -17.66
N TYR A 158 -3.51 19.51 -17.04
CA TYR A 158 -4.83 18.88 -17.15
C TYR A 158 -5.73 19.27 -15.98
N GLU A 159 -6.72 20.13 -16.23
CA GLU A 159 -7.85 20.23 -15.31
C GLU A 159 -8.59 18.89 -15.29
N PRO A 160 -8.81 18.30 -14.10
CA PRO A 160 -9.52 17.03 -13.99
C PRO A 160 -10.92 17.18 -14.61
N LEU A 161 -11.31 16.21 -15.44
CA LEU A 161 -12.65 16.17 -16.01
C LEU A 161 -13.70 16.06 -14.90
N PRO A 162 -14.88 16.72 -15.05
CA PRO A 162 -15.98 16.51 -14.10
C PRO A 162 -16.31 15.03 -14.00
N LYS A 163 -16.33 14.50 -12.79
CA LYS A 163 -16.60 13.08 -12.56
C LYS A 163 -18.06 12.73 -12.82
N ARG A 164 -18.28 11.55 -13.38
CA ARG A 164 -19.62 11.01 -13.63
C ARG A 164 -20.29 10.62 -12.29
N SER A 165 -21.60 10.72 -12.25
CA SER A 165 -22.38 10.32 -11.05
C SER A 165 -22.32 8.82 -10.72
N ASP A 166 -21.93 7.99 -11.70
CA ASP A 166 -21.74 6.55 -11.57
C ASP A 166 -20.25 6.14 -11.49
N ALA A 167 -19.36 7.11 -11.28
CA ALA A 167 -17.92 6.88 -11.13
C ALA A 167 -17.63 5.83 -10.05
N ILE A 168 -16.62 5.00 -10.31
CA ILE A 168 -16.11 4.07 -9.30
C ILE A 168 -15.23 4.83 -8.31
N GLU A 169 -15.31 4.45 -7.05
CA GLU A 169 -14.37 4.89 -6.03
C GLU A 169 -13.14 4.00 -6.09
N LEU A 170 -11.99 4.60 -6.38
CA LEU A 170 -10.69 3.93 -6.40
C LEU A 170 -9.82 4.44 -5.26
N ILE A 171 -9.47 3.58 -4.31
CA ILE A 171 -8.47 3.88 -3.29
C ILE A 171 -7.17 3.17 -3.64
N VAL A 172 -6.06 3.91 -3.64
CA VAL A 172 -4.71 3.37 -3.85
C VAL A 172 -3.85 3.67 -2.62
N MET A 173 -3.22 2.64 -2.07
CA MET A 173 -2.31 2.73 -0.93
C MET A 173 -0.93 2.23 -1.31
N GLY A 174 0.09 3.07 -1.07
CA GLY A 174 1.49 2.76 -1.33
C GLY A 174 2.45 3.66 -0.56
N ASP A 175 3.70 3.22 -0.40
CA ASP A 175 4.74 3.96 0.30
C ASP A 175 5.53 4.89 -0.62
N CYS A 176 5.55 4.64 -1.92
CA CYS A 176 6.38 5.41 -2.85
C CYS A 176 5.58 6.32 -3.79
N ILE A 177 6.28 7.29 -4.38
CA ILE A 177 5.67 8.23 -5.33
C ILE A 177 5.20 7.52 -6.62
N PHE A 178 5.81 6.38 -6.98
CA PHE A 178 5.41 5.64 -8.17
C PHE A 178 3.98 5.08 -8.09
N ASP A 179 3.53 4.71 -6.88
CA ASP A 179 2.15 4.27 -6.64
C ASP A 179 1.17 5.41 -6.87
N ILE A 180 1.50 6.57 -6.31
CA ILE A 180 0.67 7.77 -6.42
C ILE A 180 0.61 8.25 -7.86
N ASN A 181 1.74 8.26 -8.57
CA ASN A 181 1.78 8.65 -9.98
C ASN A 181 1.00 7.67 -10.87
N ALA A 182 1.09 6.36 -10.61
CA ALA A 182 0.30 5.38 -11.32
C ALA A 182 -1.21 5.56 -11.06
N ALA A 183 -1.60 5.86 -9.81
CA ALA A 183 -2.98 6.22 -9.47
C ALA A 183 -3.45 7.48 -10.18
N GLN A 184 -2.65 8.54 -10.19
CA GLN A 184 -2.97 9.79 -10.88
C GLN A 184 -3.13 9.58 -12.39
N SER A 185 -2.31 8.72 -13.00
CA SER A 185 -2.38 8.45 -14.43
C SER A 185 -3.68 7.78 -14.87
N VAL A 186 -4.36 7.04 -14.00
CA VAL A 186 -5.69 6.47 -14.28
C VAL A 186 -6.83 7.41 -13.87
N ASN A 187 -6.54 8.46 -13.10
CA ASN A 187 -7.54 9.44 -12.68
C ASN A 187 -7.99 10.40 -13.79
N ILE A 188 -7.36 10.33 -14.96
CA ILE A 188 -7.79 11.10 -16.16
C ILE A 188 -9.18 10.68 -16.65
N TYR A 189 -9.65 9.51 -16.30
CA TYR A 189 -10.97 9.04 -16.71
C TYR A 189 -12.08 9.63 -15.84
N ASP A 190 -13.15 10.10 -16.46
CA ASP A 190 -14.31 10.72 -15.80
C ASP A 190 -15.13 9.76 -14.93
N TRP A 191 -14.93 8.46 -15.10
CA TRP A 191 -15.59 7.39 -14.34
C TRP A 191 -14.79 6.88 -13.15
N ILE A 192 -13.63 7.51 -12.83
CA ILE A 192 -12.81 7.18 -11.65
C ILE A 192 -12.83 8.34 -10.67
N MET A 193 -13.18 8.09 -9.42
CA MET A 193 -13.04 8.98 -8.28
C MET A 193 -11.91 8.48 -7.41
N LEU A 194 -10.75 9.14 -7.52
CA LEU A 194 -9.51 8.68 -6.90
C LEU A 194 -9.34 9.18 -5.47
N LYS A 195 -8.93 8.27 -4.61
CA LYS A 195 -8.42 8.54 -3.27
C LYS A 195 -7.04 7.90 -3.12
N THR A 196 -6.06 8.62 -2.60
CA THR A 196 -4.72 8.08 -2.39
C THR A 196 -4.34 8.11 -0.91
N ILE A 197 -3.63 7.06 -0.47
CA ILE A 197 -3.06 6.93 0.86
C ILE A 197 -1.56 6.69 0.70
N LYS A 198 -0.78 7.75 0.94
CA LYS A 198 0.68 7.71 0.88
C LYS A 198 1.24 7.37 2.27
N LEU A 199 1.87 6.20 2.38
CA LEU A 199 2.59 5.78 3.57
C LEU A 199 3.98 6.43 3.66
N VAL A 200 4.64 6.25 4.79
CA VAL A 200 6.06 6.63 4.96
C VAL A 200 6.93 5.76 4.06
N GLU A 201 7.88 6.33 3.37
CA GLU A 201 8.81 5.57 2.50
C GLU A 201 9.78 4.74 3.32
N SER A 202 9.99 3.49 2.91
CA SER A 202 10.92 2.55 3.56
C SER A 202 10.76 2.50 5.09
N PRO A 203 9.55 2.30 5.62
CA PRO A 203 9.28 2.37 7.04
C PRO A 203 10.00 1.24 7.79
N ASP A 204 10.31 1.45 9.04
CA ASP A 204 10.57 0.33 9.94
C ASP A 204 9.26 -0.39 10.30
N ILE A 205 9.39 -1.55 10.93
CA ILE A 205 8.23 -2.39 11.25
C ILE A 205 7.26 -1.73 12.21
N GLN A 206 7.74 -0.88 13.13
CA GLN A 206 6.87 -0.19 14.09
C GLN A 206 6.08 0.92 13.42
N THR A 207 6.76 1.74 12.63
CA THR A 207 6.12 2.80 11.84
C THR A 207 5.03 2.21 10.94
N LEU A 208 5.35 1.14 10.20
CA LEU A 208 4.36 0.49 9.34
C LEU A 208 3.19 -0.10 10.13
N THR A 209 3.45 -0.76 11.26
CA THR A 209 2.37 -1.31 12.12
C THR A 209 1.46 -0.19 12.63
N GLN A 210 2.02 0.96 13.03
CA GLN A 210 1.24 2.13 13.48
C GLN A 210 0.38 2.70 12.35
N GLU A 211 0.94 2.85 11.15
CA GLU A 211 0.20 3.33 9.99
C GLU A 211 -0.99 2.44 9.67
N LEU A 212 -0.78 1.12 9.57
CA LEU A 212 -1.83 0.18 9.23
C LEU A 212 -2.89 0.05 10.33
N THR A 213 -2.47 0.09 11.60
CA THR A 213 -3.40 0.13 12.74
C THR A 213 -4.26 1.40 12.72
N TYR A 214 -3.66 2.56 12.46
CA TYR A 214 -4.38 3.82 12.32
C TYR A 214 -5.40 3.75 11.18
N LEU A 215 -4.98 3.26 10.01
CA LEU A 215 -5.86 3.14 8.85
C LEU A 215 -7.02 2.18 9.12
N HIS A 216 -6.77 1.03 9.74
CA HIS A 216 -7.82 0.12 10.17
C HIS A 216 -8.84 0.81 11.07
N ASN A 217 -8.38 1.49 12.14
CA ASN A 217 -9.23 2.15 13.12
C ASN A 217 -10.03 3.34 12.53
N LYS A 218 -9.53 3.96 11.46
CA LYS A 218 -10.16 5.10 10.78
C LYS A 218 -10.84 4.74 9.47
N PHE A 219 -10.86 3.46 9.12
CA PHE A 219 -11.32 3.04 7.81
C PHE A 219 -12.80 3.40 7.55
N ASP A 220 -13.66 3.31 8.56
CA ASP A 220 -15.06 3.75 8.45
C ASP A 220 -15.16 5.22 7.99
N ASN A 221 -14.33 6.10 8.55
CA ASN A 221 -14.28 7.50 8.16
C ASN A 221 -13.73 7.68 6.73
N ILE A 222 -12.64 6.96 6.40
CA ILE A 222 -12.01 7.00 5.06
C ILE A 222 -13.00 6.54 3.99
N ALA A 223 -13.74 5.46 4.26
CA ALA A 223 -14.71 4.88 3.33
C ALA A 223 -15.97 5.75 3.13
N THR A 224 -16.27 6.66 4.08
CA THR A 224 -17.44 7.55 4.01
C THR A 224 -17.13 8.95 3.50
N LEU A 225 -15.85 9.31 3.35
CA LEU A 225 -15.46 10.59 2.75
C LEU A 225 -15.89 10.66 1.30
N ASP A 226 -16.65 11.70 0.95
CA ASP A 226 -17.03 11.95 -0.43
C ASP A 226 -15.93 12.71 -1.19
N GLY A 227 -15.85 12.44 -2.50
CA GLY A 227 -14.95 13.13 -3.41
C GLY A 227 -13.52 12.56 -3.43
N GLU A 228 -12.67 13.29 -4.13
CA GLU A 228 -11.25 12.94 -4.31
C GLU A 228 -10.42 13.53 -3.17
N TYR A 229 -9.46 12.77 -2.67
CA TYR A 229 -8.49 13.25 -1.68
C TYR A 229 -7.19 12.47 -1.69
N SER A 230 -6.17 13.05 -1.06
CA SER A 230 -4.89 12.43 -0.82
C SER A 230 -4.55 12.51 0.67
N LEU A 231 -4.31 11.36 1.28
CA LEU A 231 -3.87 11.27 2.68
C LEU A 231 -2.36 11.00 2.70
N SER A 232 -1.64 11.76 3.54
CA SER A 232 -0.23 11.52 3.85
C SER A 232 -0.10 11.04 5.29
N MET A 233 0.30 9.77 5.46
CA MET A 233 0.49 9.20 6.79
C MET A 233 1.64 9.87 7.55
N ARG A 234 2.69 10.31 6.86
CA ARG A 234 3.76 11.12 7.47
C ARG A 234 3.20 12.36 8.18
N GLN A 235 2.31 13.12 7.50
CA GLN A 235 1.71 14.32 8.10
C GLN A 235 0.79 13.96 9.28
N ILE A 236 0.00 12.91 9.15
CA ILE A 236 -0.93 12.46 10.20
C ILE A 236 -0.15 12.04 11.44
N LEU A 237 0.85 11.16 11.30
CA LEU A 237 1.64 10.67 12.42
C LEU A 237 2.47 11.79 13.07
N THR A 238 3.04 12.70 12.28
CA THR A 238 3.75 13.88 12.81
C THR A 238 2.83 14.76 13.66
N ASN A 239 1.61 15.02 13.18
CA ASN A 239 0.63 15.84 13.92
C ASN A 239 0.15 15.16 15.22
N LEU A 240 0.15 13.83 15.27
CA LEU A 240 -0.17 13.05 16.45
C LEU A 240 1.00 12.94 17.44
N GLY A 241 2.16 13.52 17.13
CA GLY A 241 3.36 13.43 17.97
C GLY A 241 4.04 12.07 17.96
N GLY A 242 3.68 11.20 17.00
CA GLY A 242 4.11 9.80 16.92
C GLY A 242 5.31 9.52 16.02
N LEU A 243 5.72 10.46 15.18
CA LEU A 243 6.82 10.21 14.24
C LEU A 243 8.09 10.97 14.66
N VAL A 244 9.10 10.26 15.14
CA VAL A 244 10.48 10.75 15.12
C VAL A 244 11.06 10.32 13.77
N VAL A 245 10.97 11.21 12.78
CA VAL A 245 11.62 10.99 11.48
C VAL A 245 13.12 11.15 11.70
N HIS A 246 13.86 10.06 11.67
CA HIS A 246 15.31 10.14 11.47
C HIS A 246 15.55 10.55 10.02
N GLU A 247 15.79 11.84 9.79
CA GLU A 247 16.37 12.31 8.53
C GLU A 247 17.80 11.75 8.46
N GLU A 248 18.12 11.09 7.36
CA GLU A 248 19.38 10.43 7.05
C GLU A 248 19.62 9.11 7.81
N VAL A 249 19.34 8.04 7.10
CA VAL A 249 19.82 6.71 7.49
C VAL A 249 21.29 6.65 7.10
N ASP A 250 22.19 6.98 8.06
CA ASP A 250 23.57 6.55 8.00
C ASP A 250 23.58 5.02 7.85
N ASP A 251 24.41 4.49 6.96
CA ASP A 251 24.54 3.04 6.69
C ASP A 251 24.99 2.21 7.92
N SER A 252 25.22 2.84 9.06
CA SER A 252 25.56 2.21 10.35
C SER A 252 24.31 1.99 11.21
N ILE A 253 23.48 1.01 10.84
CA ILE A 253 22.41 0.54 11.74
C ILE A 253 23.06 -0.26 12.87
N SER A 254 23.09 0.32 14.08
CA SER A 254 23.45 -0.39 15.31
C SER A 254 22.25 -1.16 15.87
N ILE A 255 22.47 -2.30 16.55
CA ILE A 255 21.39 -2.99 17.32
C ILE A 255 20.75 -2.04 18.34
N SER A 256 21.52 -1.06 18.85
CA SER A 256 20.99 0.01 19.68
C SER A 256 20.01 0.96 18.95
N SER A 257 19.94 0.93 17.63
CA SER A 257 18.95 1.65 16.81
C SER A 257 17.74 0.80 16.41
N LEU A 258 17.72 -0.50 16.74
CA LEU A 258 16.44 -1.17 16.90
C LEU A 258 15.63 -0.34 17.88
N PRO A 259 14.34 -0.06 17.64
CA PRO A 259 13.57 0.92 18.40
C PRO A 259 13.38 0.47 19.86
N ILE A 260 14.42 0.58 20.66
CA ILE A 260 14.47 0.26 22.09
C ILE A 260 14.00 1.46 22.91
N ASN A 261 13.99 2.63 22.32
CA ASN A 261 13.41 3.81 22.94
C ASN A 261 11.95 3.95 22.51
N PHE A 262 11.09 3.21 23.21
CA PHE A 262 9.70 3.57 23.31
C PHE A 262 9.61 4.96 23.93
N ILE A 263 9.39 5.99 23.11
CA ILE A 263 8.60 7.11 23.58
C ILE A 263 7.15 6.59 23.42
N PRO A 264 6.45 6.25 24.51
CA PRO A 264 5.06 5.87 24.38
C PRO A 264 4.39 7.03 23.66
N ILE A 265 3.80 6.76 22.49
CA ILE A 265 2.81 7.69 21.94
C ILE A 265 1.84 7.90 23.10
N ASN A 266 1.65 9.16 23.50
CA ASN A 266 0.70 9.46 24.54
C ASN A 266 -0.67 8.98 24.02
N LEU A 267 -1.07 7.80 24.49
CA LEU A 267 -2.31 7.13 24.14
C LEU A 267 -3.53 8.00 24.41
N ASP A 268 -3.41 8.94 25.37
CA ASP A 268 -4.46 9.91 25.70
C ASP A 268 -4.74 10.87 24.54
N SER A 269 -3.75 11.13 23.66
CA SER A 269 -3.95 11.92 22.42
C SER A 269 -4.79 11.16 21.38
N LEU A 270 -4.83 9.82 21.45
CA LEU A 270 -5.66 8.96 20.62
C LEU A 270 -7.08 8.80 21.18
N GLN A 271 -7.28 9.05 22.51
CA GLN A 271 -8.61 9.01 23.18
C GLN A 271 -9.58 10.09 22.70
N LEU A 272 -9.09 11.19 22.13
CA LEU A 272 -9.96 12.18 21.48
C LEU A 272 -10.72 11.64 20.26
N LEU A 273 -10.51 10.38 19.90
CA LEU A 273 -11.09 9.73 18.72
C LEU A 273 -11.98 8.51 19.06
N GLY A 274 -12.39 8.33 20.33
CA GLY A 274 -13.36 7.32 20.80
C GLY A 274 -12.69 6.01 21.25
N ASP A 275 -13.04 5.64 22.48
CA ASP A 275 -12.58 4.42 23.17
C ASP A 275 -12.94 3.16 22.38
N ASP A 276 -11.96 2.30 22.13
CA ASP A 276 -11.91 0.88 22.43
C ASP A 276 -10.79 0.19 21.63
N TYR A 277 -9.99 -0.58 22.35
CA TYR A 277 -8.98 -1.54 21.90
C TYR A 277 -7.58 -1.04 21.50
N MET A 278 -6.71 -1.00 22.52
CA MET A 278 -5.26 -1.12 22.32
C MET A 278 -4.71 -2.25 23.18
N VAL A 279 -4.04 -3.20 22.55
CA VAL A 279 -3.23 -4.21 23.26
C VAL A 279 -1.81 -3.66 23.36
N PRO A 280 -1.23 -3.50 24.55
CA PRO A 280 0.16 -3.06 24.70
C PRO A 280 1.11 -4.17 24.22
N VAL A 281 1.94 -3.87 23.23
CA VAL A 281 3.06 -4.73 22.83
C VAL A 281 4.22 -4.44 23.77
N THR A 282 4.56 -5.39 24.66
CA THR A 282 5.76 -5.31 25.50
C THR A 282 6.96 -5.78 24.71
N ILE A 283 7.96 -4.92 24.55
CA ILE A 283 9.20 -5.21 23.83
C ILE A 283 10.26 -5.67 24.85
N PRO A 284 11.05 -6.76 24.57
CA PRO A 284 12.17 -7.15 25.40
C PRO A 284 13.22 -6.04 25.52
N SER A 285 13.87 -5.94 26.67
CA SER A 285 14.92 -4.92 26.91
C SER A 285 16.21 -5.22 26.13
N ALA A 286 17.00 -4.21 25.83
CA ALA A 286 18.27 -4.34 25.10
C ALA A 286 19.25 -5.39 25.65
N PRO A 287 19.34 -5.64 26.99
CA PRO A 287 20.19 -6.69 27.53
C PRO A 287 19.73 -8.10 27.15
N GLU A 288 18.43 -8.34 27.05
CA GLU A 288 17.87 -9.65 26.68
C GLU A 288 18.14 -10.03 25.22
N LEU A 289 18.24 -9.00 24.33
CA LEU A 289 18.60 -9.21 22.93
C LEU A 289 20.10 -9.52 22.75
N ALA A 290 20.96 -8.95 23.56
CA ALA A 290 22.41 -9.16 23.50
C ALA A 290 22.83 -10.57 23.96
N GLU A 291 22.12 -11.19 24.90
CA GLU A 291 22.40 -12.57 25.36
C GLU A 291 22.00 -13.64 24.33
N VAL A 292 21.06 -13.36 23.44
CA VAL A 292 20.62 -14.33 22.40
C VAL A 292 21.55 -14.33 21.19
N ILE A 293 22.37 -13.30 21.00
CA ILE A 293 23.27 -13.11 19.83
C ILE A 293 24.72 -13.48 20.17
N SER A 294 25.08 -13.62 21.44
CA SER A 294 26.41 -14.07 21.90
C SER A 294 26.49 -15.59 22.00
#